data_6c46c45d054c3582b6b39a3abc7d1f26
#
_entry.id   6c46c45d054c3582b6b39a3abc7d1f26
#
_cell.length_a   1.000
_cell.length_b   1.000
_cell.length_c   1.000
_cell.angle_alpha   90.00
_cell.angle_beta   90.00
_cell.angle_gamma   90.00
#
_symmetry.space_group_name_H-M   'P 1'
#
loop_
_entity.id
_entity.type
_entity.pdbx_description
1 polymer ?
#
loop_
_entity_poly.entity_id
_entity_poly.type
_entity_poly.pdbx_seq_one_letter_code
_entity_poly.pdbx_strand_id
1 'polypeptide(L)'
;MKRLRLVWVPAAGVLLLFAACGGPGGESAHKPVTVKGSDTMVILSQRWAETYMTENPGVTIQVTGGGSGVGIAALINGGTDICDASRPMKEAEKAQAKERHGQDVEEIPVALDGVAIYVHQSSPIQSISAAQLKGIYTGQITNWRDVGGSEGRIVAYSRENNSGTYVFFKEHVLGNADFAREIQTLPGTAAVVNAVSKDPASIGYGGIAYASGIRTVPVRKDDQSAPVTPSLATVRSGEYPLSRNLFFYTIGSPQGDVKAFIDWVLSQEGQKICEAVGYYPIARR
;
A
#
# COMPACT_ATOMS: atom_id res chain seq x y z
N MET A 1 -30.59 -61.06 -65.12
CA MET A 1 -29.61 -60.04 -65.47
C MET A 1 -30.31 -58.70 -65.67
N LYS A 2 -30.34 -57.85 -64.70
CA LYS A 2 -30.99 -56.52 -64.71
C LYS A 2 -29.87 -55.47 -64.73
N ARG A 3 -29.79 -54.69 -65.78
CA ARG A 3 -28.81 -53.61 -65.95
C ARG A 3 -29.28 -52.38 -65.23
N LEU A 4 -28.51 -51.92 -64.31
CA LEU A 4 -28.71 -50.66 -63.55
C LEU A 4 -28.19 -49.50 -64.37
N ARG A 5 -29.04 -48.54 -64.68
CA ARG A 5 -28.65 -47.31 -65.38
C ARG A 5 -28.28 -46.26 -64.38
N LEU A 6 -27.06 -45.77 -64.43
CA LEU A 6 -26.54 -44.69 -63.63
C LEU A 6 -26.98 -43.35 -64.22
N VAL A 7 -27.75 -42.58 -63.48
CA VAL A 7 -28.18 -41.23 -63.88
C VAL A 7 -27.22 -40.24 -63.26
N TRP A 8 -26.56 -39.48 -64.12
CA TRP A 8 -25.68 -38.38 -63.78
C TRP A 8 -26.53 -37.12 -63.52
N VAL A 9 -26.39 -36.48 -62.30
CA VAL A 9 -26.97 -35.20 -61.99
C VAL A 9 -25.84 -34.19 -61.88
N PRO A 10 -25.88 -33.08 -62.62
CA PRO A 10 -24.85 -32.05 -62.52
C PRO A 10 -25.09 -31.22 -61.22
N ALA A 11 -24.11 -31.13 -60.34
CA ALA A 11 -24.12 -30.27 -59.18
C ALA A 11 -23.84 -28.81 -59.61
N ALA A 12 -24.87 -27.97 -59.51
CA ALA A 12 -24.72 -26.53 -59.68
C ALA A 12 -24.06 -25.95 -58.44
N GLY A 13 -22.82 -25.47 -58.57
CA GLY A 13 -22.08 -24.80 -57.50
C GLY A 13 -22.68 -23.42 -57.18
N VAL A 14 -23.20 -23.27 -55.99
CA VAL A 14 -23.60 -21.97 -55.42
C VAL A 14 -22.36 -21.34 -54.79
N LEU A 15 -21.83 -20.31 -55.44
CA LEU A 15 -20.74 -19.49 -54.92
C LEU A 15 -21.34 -18.53 -53.87
N LEU A 16 -21.22 -18.87 -52.59
CA LEU A 16 -21.51 -17.95 -51.47
C LEU A 16 -20.38 -16.93 -51.33
N LEU A 17 -20.60 -15.73 -51.79
CA LEU A 17 -19.77 -14.55 -51.50
C LEU A 17 -19.95 -14.20 -50.04
N PHE A 18 -18.96 -14.60 -49.20
CA PHE A 18 -18.83 -14.04 -47.85
C PHE A 18 -18.36 -12.58 -47.99
N ALA A 19 -19.28 -11.66 -47.88
CA ALA A 19 -18.95 -10.26 -47.63
C ALA A 19 -18.30 -10.18 -46.24
N ALA A 20 -16.97 -10.03 -46.19
CA ALA A 20 -16.25 -9.70 -44.98
C ALA A 20 -16.66 -8.28 -44.57
N CYS A 21 -17.62 -8.17 -43.62
CA CYS A 21 -17.82 -6.95 -42.85
C CYS A 21 -16.58 -6.74 -42.01
N GLY A 22 -15.62 -5.98 -42.52
CA GLY A 22 -14.57 -5.36 -41.72
C GLY A 22 -15.25 -4.38 -40.74
N GLY A 23 -15.41 -4.79 -39.51
CA GLY A 23 -15.81 -3.88 -38.41
C GLY A 23 -14.73 -2.80 -38.26
N PRO A 24 -15.14 -1.56 -37.94
CA PRO A 24 -14.20 -0.48 -37.72
C PRO A 24 -13.34 -0.77 -36.48
N GLY A 25 -12.02 -0.60 -36.69
CA GLY A 25 -10.97 -0.39 -35.71
C GLY A 25 -11.14 -1.00 -34.34
N GLY A 26 -10.49 -2.14 -34.11
CA GLY A 26 -10.19 -2.51 -32.74
C GLY A 26 -9.38 -1.39 -32.12
N GLU A 27 -9.97 -0.64 -31.17
CA GLU A 27 -9.21 0.17 -30.23
C GLU A 27 -8.13 -0.76 -29.68
N SER A 28 -6.86 -0.38 -29.88
CA SER A 28 -5.75 -1.09 -29.28
C SER A 28 -6.00 -1.03 -27.76
N ALA A 29 -6.40 -2.15 -27.17
CA ALA A 29 -6.62 -2.23 -25.73
C ALA A 29 -5.32 -1.75 -25.06
N HIS A 30 -5.39 -0.62 -24.37
CA HIS A 30 -4.27 -0.08 -23.62
C HIS A 30 -3.80 -1.15 -22.64
N LYS A 31 -2.47 -1.37 -22.56
CA LYS A 31 -1.90 -2.26 -21.56
C LYS A 31 -2.28 -1.73 -20.19
N PRO A 32 -2.83 -2.56 -19.28
CA PRO A 32 -3.14 -2.11 -17.93
C PRO A 32 -1.91 -1.53 -17.23
N VAL A 33 -2.07 -0.40 -16.55
CA VAL A 33 -1.08 0.13 -15.61
C VAL A 33 -1.16 -0.70 -14.33
N THR A 34 -0.04 -1.27 -13.92
CA THR A 34 0.04 -2.11 -12.73
C THR A 34 0.68 -1.34 -11.58
N VAL A 35 0.00 -1.33 -10.41
CA VAL A 35 0.48 -0.77 -9.15
C VAL A 35 0.60 -1.91 -8.15
N LYS A 36 1.79 -2.10 -7.56
CA LYS A 36 2.00 -3.20 -6.62
C LYS A 36 2.88 -2.78 -5.45
N GLY A 37 2.48 -3.18 -4.22
CA GLY A 37 3.36 -2.99 -3.07
C GLY A 37 2.65 -2.90 -1.73
N SER A 38 2.66 -1.73 -1.14
CA SER A 38 2.35 -1.48 0.26
C SER A 38 0.88 -1.74 0.63
N ASP A 39 0.64 -2.68 1.54
CA ASP A 39 -0.71 -2.86 2.11
C ASP A 39 -1.20 -1.64 2.88
N THR A 40 -0.30 -0.78 3.35
CA THR A 40 -0.67 0.51 3.92
C THR A 40 -1.35 1.39 2.87
N MET A 41 -0.91 1.34 1.62
CA MET A 41 -1.41 2.20 0.55
C MET A 41 -2.58 1.60 -0.24
N VAL A 42 -2.86 0.30 -0.09
CA VAL A 42 -3.88 -0.39 -0.93
C VAL A 42 -5.21 0.37 -1.00
N ILE A 43 -5.76 0.80 0.14
CA ILE A 43 -7.05 1.50 0.15
C ILE A 43 -6.98 2.85 -0.60
N LEU A 44 -5.84 3.54 -0.52
CA LEU A 44 -5.61 4.80 -1.20
C LEU A 44 -5.36 4.59 -2.69
N SER A 45 -4.45 3.68 -3.03
CA SER A 45 -4.12 3.35 -4.42
C SER A 45 -5.34 2.82 -5.18
N GLN A 46 -6.18 2.00 -4.54
CA GLN A 46 -7.45 1.53 -5.12
C GLN A 46 -8.44 2.67 -5.33
N ARG A 47 -8.60 3.57 -4.37
CA ARG A 47 -9.51 4.71 -4.51
C ARG A 47 -9.06 5.66 -5.62
N TRP A 48 -7.76 5.92 -5.73
CA TRP A 48 -7.19 6.68 -6.84
C TRP A 48 -7.45 5.99 -8.18
N ALA A 49 -7.17 4.68 -8.28
CA ALA A 49 -7.38 3.91 -9.51
C ALA A 49 -8.87 3.90 -9.93
N GLU A 50 -9.79 3.62 -9.01
CA GLU A 50 -11.23 3.62 -9.28
C GLU A 50 -11.72 4.98 -9.81
N THR A 51 -11.34 6.07 -9.16
CA THR A 51 -11.77 7.41 -9.57
C THR A 51 -11.15 7.79 -10.90
N TYR A 52 -9.85 7.57 -11.07
CA TYR A 52 -9.16 7.87 -12.34
C TYR A 52 -9.74 7.10 -13.53
N MET A 53 -10.02 5.80 -13.38
CA MET A 53 -10.64 4.98 -14.44
C MET A 53 -12.06 5.45 -14.77
N THR A 54 -12.81 5.97 -13.79
CA THR A 54 -14.14 6.54 -14.03
C THR A 54 -14.08 7.80 -14.88
N GLU A 55 -13.06 8.65 -14.66
CA GLU A 55 -12.83 9.89 -15.38
C GLU A 55 -12.13 9.68 -16.73
N ASN A 56 -11.43 8.55 -16.92
CA ASN A 56 -10.65 8.21 -18.11
C ASN A 56 -11.04 6.84 -18.67
N PRO A 57 -12.21 6.73 -19.33
CA PRO A 57 -12.65 5.50 -19.95
C PRO A 57 -11.62 5.00 -20.97
N GLY A 58 -11.25 3.73 -20.91
CA GLY A 58 -10.23 3.11 -21.76
C GLY A 58 -8.89 2.87 -21.06
N VAL A 59 -8.60 3.54 -19.94
CA VAL A 59 -7.45 3.23 -19.10
C VAL A 59 -7.85 2.17 -18.06
N THR A 60 -7.00 1.16 -17.88
CA THR A 60 -7.17 0.15 -16.83
C THR A 60 -6.01 0.23 -15.85
N ILE A 61 -6.31 0.33 -14.55
CA ILE A 61 -5.30 0.32 -13.48
C ILE A 61 -5.57 -0.86 -12.56
N GLN A 62 -4.54 -1.65 -12.29
CA GLN A 62 -4.60 -2.82 -11.42
C GLN A 62 -3.76 -2.59 -10.17
N VAL A 63 -4.38 -2.63 -9.00
CA VAL A 63 -3.71 -2.41 -7.70
C VAL A 63 -3.61 -3.73 -6.93
N THR A 64 -2.41 -4.07 -6.47
CA THR A 64 -2.13 -5.28 -5.71
C THR A 64 -1.25 -4.97 -4.50
N GLY A 65 -1.67 -5.35 -3.31
CA GLY A 65 -0.87 -5.28 -2.08
C GLY A 65 0.21 -6.37 -1.98
N GLY A 66 0.61 -6.66 -0.76
CA GLY A 66 1.57 -7.72 -0.43
C GLY A 66 2.85 -7.19 0.24
N GLY A 67 2.87 -5.90 0.58
CA GLY A 67 3.96 -5.22 1.28
C GLY A 67 4.93 -4.51 0.34
N SER A 68 5.51 -3.40 0.82
CA SER A 68 6.45 -2.56 0.05
C SER A 68 7.64 -3.34 -0.51
N GLY A 69 8.15 -4.33 0.24
CA GLY A 69 9.26 -5.17 -0.23
C GLY A 69 8.88 -6.04 -1.43
N VAL A 70 7.64 -6.53 -1.49
CA VAL A 70 7.13 -7.29 -2.65
C VAL A 70 6.96 -6.36 -3.87
N GLY A 71 6.43 -5.15 -3.67
CA GLY A 71 6.33 -4.16 -4.75
C GLY A 71 7.70 -3.74 -5.29
N ILE A 72 8.64 -3.46 -4.42
CA ILE A 72 10.02 -3.11 -4.79
C ILE A 72 10.69 -4.25 -5.58
N ALA A 73 10.55 -5.49 -5.12
CA ALA A 73 11.06 -6.65 -5.84
C ALA A 73 10.37 -6.82 -7.21
N ALA A 74 9.06 -6.57 -7.29
CA ALA A 74 8.33 -6.60 -8.55
C ALA A 74 8.83 -5.51 -9.51
N LEU A 75 9.04 -4.29 -9.04
CA LEU A 75 9.59 -3.18 -9.84
C LEU A 75 10.98 -3.52 -10.37
N ILE A 76 11.89 -3.99 -9.50
CA ILE A 76 13.24 -4.43 -9.90
C ILE A 76 13.17 -5.53 -10.95
N ASN A 77 12.19 -6.43 -10.87
CA ASN A 77 12.02 -7.54 -11.81
C ASN A 77 11.21 -7.19 -13.07
N GLY A 78 10.73 -5.97 -13.22
CA GLY A 78 9.88 -5.54 -14.34
C GLY A 78 8.47 -6.13 -14.30
N GLY A 79 8.00 -6.55 -13.12
CA GLY A 79 6.69 -7.16 -12.90
C GLY A 79 5.60 -6.16 -12.45
N THR A 80 5.90 -4.87 -12.39
CA THR A 80 4.94 -3.80 -12.15
C THR A 80 5.43 -2.50 -12.80
N ASP A 81 4.51 -1.64 -13.20
CA ASP A 81 4.83 -0.34 -13.77
C ASP A 81 5.08 0.71 -12.67
N ILE A 82 4.34 0.61 -11.57
CA ILE A 82 4.47 1.46 -10.38
C ILE A 82 4.62 0.57 -9.15
N CYS A 83 5.63 0.84 -8.33
CA CYS A 83 5.68 0.30 -6.97
C CYS A 83 5.15 1.35 -6.00
N ASP A 84 4.10 1.03 -5.22
CA ASP A 84 3.68 1.83 -4.09
C ASP A 84 4.38 1.36 -2.80
N ALA A 85 4.96 2.28 -2.03
CA ALA A 85 5.75 1.94 -0.87
C ALA A 85 5.53 2.90 0.31
N SER A 86 5.50 2.33 1.52
CA SER A 86 5.38 3.05 2.78
C SER A 86 6.70 3.16 3.54
N ARG A 87 7.79 3.04 2.83
CA ARG A 87 9.17 3.34 3.22
C ARG A 87 9.99 3.76 1.99
N PRO A 88 11.09 4.47 2.18
CA PRO A 88 12.04 4.70 1.09
C PRO A 88 12.60 3.36 0.55
N MET A 89 12.92 3.34 -0.74
CA MET A 89 13.78 2.29 -1.30
C MET A 89 15.19 2.42 -0.72
N LYS A 90 15.79 1.29 -0.38
CA LYS A 90 17.18 1.25 0.07
C LYS A 90 18.13 1.48 -1.11
N GLU A 91 19.29 2.03 -0.87
CA GLU A 91 20.27 2.28 -1.93
C GLU A 91 20.68 1.00 -2.68
N ALA A 92 20.77 -0.14 -1.97
CA ALA A 92 21.02 -1.43 -2.60
C ALA A 92 19.87 -1.87 -3.53
N GLU A 93 18.60 -1.57 -3.19
CA GLU A 93 17.42 -1.86 -4.03
C GLU A 93 17.42 -0.97 -5.28
N LYS A 94 17.75 0.33 -5.13
CA LYS A 94 17.90 1.27 -6.26
C LYS A 94 19.04 0.84 -7.20
N ALA A 95 20.19 0.44 -6.64
CA ALA A 95 21.32 -0.06 -7.41
C ALA A 95 20.97 -1.31 -8.23
N GLN A 96 20.26 -2.28 -7.64
CA GLN A 96 19.77 -3.47 -8.34
C GLN A 96 18.81 -3.13 -9.48
N ALA A 97 17.90 -2.18 -9.25
CA ALA A 97 17.00 -1.71 -10.30
C ALA A 97 17.77 -1.08 -11.47
N LYS A 98 18.74 -0.20 -11.16
CA LYS A 98 19.59 0.45 -12.16
C LYS A 98 20.44 -0.55 -12.95
N GLU A 99 21.03 -1.53 -12.28
CA GLU A 99 21.82 -2.60 -12.94
C GLU A 99 20.93 -3.38 -13.93
N ARG A 100 19.69 -3.70 -13.54
CA ARG A 100 18.78 -4.51 -14.36
C ARG A 100 18.17 -3.76 -15.54
N HIS A 101 17.84 -2.49 -15.35
CA HIS A 101 17.10 -1.71 -16.34
C HIS A 101 17.93 -0.66 -17.07
N GLY A 102 19.16 -0.39 -16.63
CA GLY A 102 19.99 0.67 -17.18
C GLY A 102 19.50 2.08 -16.91
N GLN A 103 18.50 2.25 -16.03
CA GLN A 103 17.86 3.51 -15.68
C GLN A 103 17.78 3.65 -14.15
N ASP A 104 17.81 4.88 -13.68
CA ASP A 104 17.60 5.18 -12.27
C ASP A 104 16.13 4.99 -11.90
N VAL A 105 15.87 4.75 -10.62
CA VAL A 105 14.52 4.72 -10.06
C VAL A 105 14.07 6.15 -9.81
N GLU A 106 12.89 6.52 -10.30
CA GLU A 106 12.21 7.76 -9.94
C GLU A 106 11.48 7.57 -8.62
N GLU A 107 11.74 8.43 -7.64
CA GLU A 107 11.11 8.43 -6.33
C GLU A 107 10.09 9.58 -6.24
N ILE A 108 8.82 9.27 -6.12
CA ILE A 108 7.73 10.22 -6.19
C ILE A 108 6.93 10.17 -4.87
N PRO A 109 7.11 11.13 -3.95
CA PRO A 109 6.23 11.26 -2.78
C PRO A 109 4.80 11.57 -3.25
N VAL A 110 3.82 10.80 -2.78
CA VAL A 110 2.41 10.93 -3.21
C VAL A 110 1.46 11.26 -2.07
N ALA A 111 1.83 10.97 -0.82
CA ALA A 111 1.05 11.29 0.37
C ALA A 111 1.95 11.32 1.61
N LEU A 112 1.41 11.85 2.72
CA LEU A 112 2.00 11.77 4.05
C LEU A 112 1.17 10.82 4.92
N ASP A 113 1.83 10.09 5.82
CA ASP A 113 1.23 9.16 6.76
C ASP A 113 1.82 9.35 8.15
N GLY A 114 0.99 9.16 9.18
CA GLY A 114 1.43 8.96 10.55
C GLY A 114 1.26 7.47 10.89
N VAL A 115 2.35 6.77 11.22
CA VAL A 115 2.23 5.40 11.75
C VAL A 115 1.57 5.48 13.12
N ALA A 116 0.28 5.17 13.16
CA ALA A 116 -0.52 5.24 14.38
C ALA A 116 -0.32 3.98 15.24
N ILE A 117 -0.36 4.18 16.55
CA ILE A 117 -0.36 3.08 17.52
C ILE A 117 -1.81 2.76 17.84
N TYR A 118 -2.18 1.52 17.59
CA TYR A 118 -3.53 0.99 17.73
C TYR A 118 -3.71 0.26 19.05
N VAL A 119 -4.79 0.55 19.74
CA VAL A 119 -5.26 -0.21 20.90
C VAL A 119 -6.76 -0.45 20.80
N HIS A 120 -7.28 -1.41 21.53
CA HIS A 120 -8.71 -1.64 21.62
C HIS A 120 -9.43 -0.38 22.13
N GLN A 121 -10.69 -0.17 21.73
CA GLN A 121 -11.47 1.02 22.11
C GLN A 121 -11.59 1.21 23.63
N SER A 122 -11.64 0.13 24.42
CA SER A 122 -11.72 0.17 25.87
C SER A 122 -10.37 0.38 26.58
N SER A 123 -9.25 0.44 25.85
CA SER A 123 -7.93 0.61 26.48
C SER A 123 -7.84 1.94 27.26
N PRO A 124 -7.36 1.96 28.50
CA PRO A 124 -7.24 3.17 29.31
C PRO A 124 -5.99 4.01 28.98
N ILE A 125 -5.08 3.50 28.14
CA ILE A 125 -3.79 4.15 27.86
C ILE A 125 -4.01 5.53 27.21
N GLN A 126 -3.47 6.58 27.80
CA GLN A 126 -3.64 7.95 27.32
C GLN A 126 -2.55 8.39 26.34
N SER A 127 -1.33 7.89 26.52
CA SER A 127 -0.19 8.13 25.64
C SER A 127 0.84 7.05 25.81
N ILE A 128 1.77 6.92 24.86
CA ILE A 128 2.87 5.97 24.94
C ILE A 128 4.14 6.63 24.40
N SER A 129 5.30 6.37 25.03
CA SER A 129 6.58 6.89 24.52
C SER A 129 7.23 5.94 23.53
N ALA A 130 8.15 6.46 22.70
CA ALA A 130 8.96 5.64 21.81
C ALA A 130 9.77 4.58 22.59
N ALA A 131 10.26 4.92 23.77
CA ALA A 131 10.97 3.98 24.66
C ALA A 131 10.05 2.86 25.15
N GLN A 132 8.83 3.19 25.57
CA GLN A 132 7.83 2.19 25.96
C GLN A 132 7.42 1.28 24.80
N LEU A 133 7.21 1.84 23.60
CA LEU A 133 6.96 1.04 22.39
C LEU A 133 8.12 0.09 22.12
N LYS A 134 9.36 0.57 22.17
CA LYS A 134 10.53 -0.29 22.04
C LYS A 134 10.53 -1.41 23.07
N GLY A 135 10.29 -1.09 24.35
CA GLY A 135 10.23 -2.07 25.43
C GLY A 135 9.17 -3.16 25.19
N ILE A 136 7.98 -2.79 24.71
CA ILE A 136 6.89 -3.73 24.40
C ILE A 136 7.31 -4.65 23.24
N TYR A 137 7.75 -4.09 22.14
CA TYR A 137 8.03 -4.89 20.95
C TYR A 137 9.36 -5.67 20.99
N THR A 138 10.26 -5.33 21.92
CA THR A 138 11.44 -6.15 22.24
C THR A 138 11.23 -7.11 23.43
N GLY A 139 10.02 -7.15 24.01
CA GLY A 139 9.67 -8.06 25.09
C GLY A 139 10.18 -7.67 26.49
N GLN A 140 10.72 -6.46 26.65
CA GLN A 140 11.17 -5.94 27.95
C GLN A 140 9.99 -5.47 28.81
N ILE A 141 8.91 -5.01 28.18
CA ILE A 141 7.66 -4.59 28.81
C ILE A 141 6.57 -5.55 28.34
N THR A 142 5.97 -6.28 29.27
CA THR A 142 4.96 -7.31 28.97
C THR A 142 3.64 -7.10 29.69
N ASN A 143 3.57 -6.10 30.59
CA ASN A 143 2.38 -5.78 31.38
C ASN A 143 1.94 -4.34 31.12
N TRP A 144 0.65 -4.13 30.90
CA TRP A 144 0.07 -2.81 30.67
C TRP A 144 0.30 -1.85 31.84
N ARG A 145 0.40 -2.35 33.07
CA ARG A 145 0.72 -1.54 34.26
C ARG A 145 2.01 -0.75 34.10
N ASP A 146 3.01 -1.33 33.41
CA ASP A 146 4.34 -0.73 33.28
C ASP A 146 4.34 0.47 32.31
N VAL A 147 3.22 0.68 31.59
CA VAL A 147 3.02 1.82 30.68
C VAL A 147 1.80 2.68 31.05
N GLY A 148 1.33 2.55 32.27
CA GLY A 148 0.23 3.38 32.82
C GLY A 148 -1.18 2.84 32.56
N GLY A 149 -1.31 1.58 32.17
CA GLY A 149 -2.57 0.86 32.05
C GLY A 149 -2.95 0.07 33.28
N SER A 150 -4.03 -0.70 33.19
CA SER A 150 -4.42 -1.68 34.22
C SER A 150 -3.48 -2.88 34.17
N GLU A 151 -3.41 -3.62 35.28
CA GLU A 151 -2.65 -4.87 35.31
C GLU A 151 -3.19 -5.87 34.27
N GLY A 152 -2.30 -6.41 33.46
CA GLY A 152 -2.65 -7.36 32.41
C GLY A 152 -1.53 -7.52 31.39
N ARG A 153 -1.42 -8.72 30.83
CA ARG A 153 -0.43 -9.02 29.79
C ARG A 153 -0.73 -8.22 28.52
N ILE A 154 0.32 -7.70 27.90
CA ILE A 154 0.23 -7.07 26.57
C ILE A 154 0.27 -8.13 25.48
N VAL A 155 -0.67 -8.08 24.53
CA VAL A 155 -0.67 -8.86 23.29
C VAL A 155 -0.28 -7.93 22.16
N ALA A 156 0.93 -8.05 21.64
CA ALA A 156 1.44 -7.14 20.61
C ALA A 156 1.40 -7.77 19.23
N TYR A 157 0.81 -7.03 18.29
CA TYR A 157 0.70 -7.40 16.87
C TYR A 157 1.67 -6.58 16.03
N SER A 158 2.37 -7.25 15.14
CA SER A 158 3.29 -6.69 14.16
C SER A 158 2.87 -7.04 12.74
N ARG A 159 3.60 -6.50 11.77
CA ARG A 159 3.47 -6.79 10.35
C ARG A 159 4.55 -7.79 9.92
N GLU A 160 4.33 -8.38 8.75
CA GLU A 160 5.34 -9.22 8.09
C GLU A 160 6.58 -8.40 7.69
N ASN A 161 7.73 -9.08 7.57
CA ASN A 161 9.03 -8.44 7.30
C ASN A 161 9.15 -7.77 5.91
N ASN A 162 8.29 -8.15 4.95
CA ASN A 162 8.15 -7.51 3.64
C ASN A 162 7.32 -6.19 3.70
N SER A 163 6.66 -5.93 4.82
CA SER A 163 5.91 -4.69 5.04
C SER A 163 6.84 -3.49 5.21
N GLY A 164 6.59 -2.41 4.44
CA GLY A 164 7.29 -1.13 4.65
C GLY A 164 7.04 -0.54 6.03
N THR A 165 5.86 -0.78 6.62
CA THR A 165 5.53 -0.32 7.97
C THR A 165 6.30 -1.10 9.04
N TYR A 166 6.53 -2.40 8.84
CA TYR A 166 7.41 -3.20 9.71
C TYR A 166 8.84 -2.66 9.69
N VAL A 167 9.38 -2.42 8.50
CA VAL A 167 10.76 -1.88 8.35
C VAL A 167 10.86 -0.50 8.99
N PHE A 168 9.92 0.40 8.70
CA PHE A 168 9.88 1.73 9.31
C PHE A 168 9.83 1.66 10.84
N PHE A 169 8.96 0.83 11.39
CA PHE A 169 8.84 0.68 12.85
C PHE A 169 10.12 0.09 13.48
N LYS A 170 10.73 -0.92 12.84
CA LYS A 170 11.99 -1.50 13.28
C LYS A 170 13.12 -0.47 13.32
N GLU A 171 13.23 0.35 12.28
CA GLU A 171 14.29 1.37 12.17
C GLU A 171 14.05 2.54 13.15
N HIS A 172 12.85 3.12 13.16
CA HIS A 172 12.57 4.38 13.86
C HIS A 172 12.15 4.20 15.33
N VAL A 173 11.53 3.07 15.69
CA VAL A 173 11.09 2.80 17.07
C VAL A 173 12.05 1.85 17.77
N LEU A 174 12.41 0.73 17.15
CA LEU A 174 13.24 -0.27 17.81
C LEU A 174 14.75 0.05 17.68
N GLY A 175 15.15 1.00 16.82
CA GLY A 175 16.56 1.29 16.54
C GLY A 175 17.28 0.07 15.99
N ASN A 176 16.62 -0.66 15.08
CA ASN A 176 17.04 -1.91 14.45
C ASN A 176 17.15 -3.13 15.40
N ALA A 177 16.71 -3.04 16.67
CA ALA A 177 16.58 -4.22 17.51
C ALA A 177 15.55 -5.21 16.93
N ASP A 178 15.70 -6.49 17.25
CA ASP A 178 14.75 -7.50 16.81
C ASP A 178 13.47 -7.44 17.62
N PHE A 179 12.36 -7.80 16.97
CA PHE A 179 11.10 -8.04 17.64
C PHE A 179 11.23 -9.29 18.54
N ALA A 180 10.58 -9.25 19.70
CA ALA A 180 10.51 -10.43 20.56
C ALA A 180 9.73 -11.57 19.87
N ARG A 181 10.04 -12.81 20.25
CA ARG A 181 9.44 -14.01 19.64
C ARG A 181 7.92 -14.12 19.86
N GLU A 182 7.45 -13.53 20.93
CA GLU A 182 6.05 -13.52 21.34
C GLU A 182 5.18 -12.54 20.53
N ILE A 183 5.81 -11.67 19.74
CA ILE A 183 5.08 -10.71 18.90
C ILE A 183 4.40 -11.44 17.74
N GLN A 184 3.09 -11.29 17.65
CA GLN A 184 2.30 -11.96 16.63
C GLN A 184 2.36 -11.17 15.30
N THR A 185 2.80 -11.84 14.25
CA THR A 185 2.92 -11.27 12.91
C THR A 185 1.64 -11.52 12.11
N LEU A 186 1.09 -10.45 11.51
CA LEU A 186 -0.15 -10.51 10.73
C LEU A 186 0.05 -9.94 9.32
N PRO A 187 -0.62 -10.55 8.32
CA PRO A 187 -0.57 -10.07 6.93
C PRO A 187 -1.45 -8.83 6.76
N GLY A 188 -0.89 -7.78 6.17
CA GLY A 188 -1.63 -6.56 5.86
C GLY A 188 -2.03 -5.71 7.08
N THR A 189 -2.32 -4.42 6.86
CA THR A 189 -2.71 -3.49 7.93
C THR A 189 -4.10 -3.81 8.48
N ALA A 190 -5.03 -4.21 7.60
CA ALA A 190 -6.40 -4.55 7.99
C ALA A 190 -6.46 -5.71 8.98
N ALA A 191 -5.58 -6.72 8.86
CA ALA A 191 -5.52 -7.84 9.80
C ALA A 191 -5.10 -7.38 11.20
N VAL A 192 -4.15 -6.44 11.31
CA VAL A 192 -3.73 -5.85 12.58
C VAL A 192 -4.91 -5.11 13.24
N VAL A 193 -5.60 -4.27 12.48
CA VAL A 193 -6.77 -3.53 12.98
C VAL A 193 -7.87 -4.49 13.46
N ASN A 194 -8.18 -5.51 12.67
CA ASN A 194 -9.17 -6.52 13.06
C ASN A 194 -8.78 -7.29 14.32
N ALA A 195 -7.50 -7.63 14.50
CA ALA A 195 -7.03 -8.30 15.71
C ALA A 195 -7.14 -7.37 16.93
N VAL A 196 -6.68 -6.11 16.80
CA VAL A 196 -6.76 -5.11 17.88
C VAL A 196 -8.20 -4.78 18.26
N SER A 197 -9.13 -4.74 17.31
CA SER A 197 -10.53 -4.43 17.60
C SER A 197 -11.25 -5.52 18.40
N LYS A 198 -10.70 -6.72 18.47
CA LYS A 198 -11.29 -7.88 19.15
C LYS A 198 -10.63 -8.23 20.48
N ASP A 199 -9.44 -7.71 20.75
CA ASP A 199 -8.66 -8.05 21.95
C ASP A 199 -8.37 -6.80 22.78
N PRO A 200 -9.06 -6.64 23.96
CA PRO A 200 -8.81 -5.52 24.87
C PRO A 200 -7.39 -5.43 25.42
N ALA A 201 -6.62 -6.53 25.40
CA ALA A 201 -5.25 -6.58 25.88
C ALA A 201 -4.22 -6.21 24.81
N SER A 202 -4.66 -5.86 23.61
CA SER A 202 -3.79 -5.76 22.45
C SER A 202 -3.25 -4.36 22.17
N ILE A 203 -2.09 -4.37 21.48
CA ILE A 203 -1.47 -3.21 20.84
C ILE A 203 -1.02 -3.61 19.43
N GLY A 204 -1.15 -2.69 18.48
CA GLY A 204 -0.68 -2.83 17.10
C GLY A 204 -0.21 -1.50 16.54
N TYR A 205 0.23 -1.49 15.30
CA TYR A 205 0.61 -0.26 14.58
C TYR A 205 0.33 -0.36 13.09
N GLY A 206 0.11 0.79 12.46
CA GLY A 206 -0.14 0.88 11.02
C GLY A 206 -0.45 2.29 10.57
N GLY A 207 -0.80 2.47 9.30
CA GLY A 207 -1.16 3.77 8.74
C GLY A 207 -2.43 4.34 9.37
N ILE A 208 -2.45 5.66 9.61
CA ILE A 208 -3.56 6.35 10.28
C ILE A 208 -4.92 6.12 9.60
N ALA A 209 -4.95 6.01 8.29
CA ALA A 209 -6.18 5.82 7.52
C ALA A 209 -6.93 4.51 7.82
N TYR A 210 -6.26 3.54 8.45
CA TYR A 210 -6.89 2.28 8.87
C TYR A 210 -7.51 2.31 10.26
N ALA A 211 -7.39 3.41 11.01
CA ALA A 211 -7.79 3.51 12.41
C ALA A 211 -9.33 3.60 12.58
N SER A 212 -10.08 2.71 11.95
CA SER A 212 -11.52 2.58 12.11
C SER A 212 -11.87 1.42 13.05
N GLY A 213 -12.79 1.65 14.00
CA GLY A 213 -13.21 0.63 14.95
C GLY A 213 -12.21 0.32 16.08
N ILE A 214 -11.13 1.08 16.18
CA ILE A 214 -10.08 1.00 17.21
C ILE A 214 -9.77 2.40 17.75
N ARG A 215 -8.94 2.47 18.79
CA ARG A 215 -8.43 3.75 19.29
C ARG A 215 -6.96 3.91 18.94
N THR A 216 -6.58 5.11 18.52
CA THR A 216 -5.17 5.49 18.37
C THR A 216 -4.65 6.14 19.64
N VAL A 217 -3.39 5.88 19.97
CA VAL A 217 -2.72 6.42 21.15
C VAL A 217 -1.75 7.51 20.73
N PRO A 218 -1.81 8.72 21.34
CA PRO A 218 -0.81 9.75 21.15
C PRO A 218 0.60 9.26 21.50
N VAL A 219 1.59 9.63 20.69
CA VAL A 219 2.97 9.17 20.86
C VAL A 219 3.83 10.30 21.42
N ARG A 220 4.63 9.98 22.43
CA ARG A 220 5.67 10.87 22.95
C ARG A 220 7.02 10.48 22.35
N LYS A 221 7.80 11.48 21.94
CA LYS A 221 9.14 11.25 21.42
C LYS A 221 10.05 10.58 22.45
N ASP A 222 9.92 11.01 23.69
CA ASP A 222 10.58 10.48 24.90
C ASP A 222 9.63 10.59 26.11
N ASP A 223 10.08 10.18 27.29
CA ASP A 223 9.23 10.15 28.49
C ASP A 223 8.88 11.54 29.04
N GLN A 224 9.60 12.59 28.64
CA GLN A 224 9.41 13.98 29.10
C GLN A 224 8.65 14.82 28.06
N SER A 225 8.58 14.38 26.81
CA SER A 225 7.90 15.11 25.74
C SER A 225 6.37 15.07 25.89
N ALA A 226 5.70 16.12 25.43
CA ALA A 226 4.25 16.12 25.32
C ALA A 226 3.77 15.02 24.35
N PRO A 227 2.62 14.39 24.61
CA PRO A 227 2.03 13.44 23.70
C PRO A 227 1.49 14.14 22.43
N VAL A 228 1.84 13.62 21.26
CA VAL A 228 1.41 14.16 19.98
C VAL A 228 0.47 13.17 19.29
N THR A 229 -0.69 13.66 18.85
CA THR A 229 -1.64 12.91 18.02
C THR A 229 -1.31 13.15 16.55
N PRO A 230 -1.34 12.12 15.69
CA PRO A 230 -1.14 12.30 14.26
C PRO A 230 -2.28 13.15 13.67
N SER A 231 -1.91 14.23 13.00
CA SER A 231 -2.80 15.15 12.28
C SER A 231 -2.05 15.69 11.07
N LEU A 232 -2.76 16.34 10.13
CA LEU A 232 -2.10 16.99 8.99
C LEU A 232 -1.00 17.96 9.45
N ALA A 233 -1.27 18.77 10.48
CA ALA A 233 -0.32 19.74 10.99
C ALA A 233 0.91 19.06 11.60
N THR A 234 0.70 18.10 12.52
CA THR A 234 1.79 17.45 13.27
C THR A 234 2.61 16.49 12.42
N VAL A 235 2.00 15.83 11.41
CA VAL A 235 2.71 14.97 10.46
C VAL A 235 3.51 15.81 9.47
N ARG A 236 2.93 16.89 8.94
CA ARG A 236 3.62 17.77 7.98
C ARG A 236 4.79 18.53 8.61
N SER A 237 4.65 18.97 9.85
CA SER A 237 5.73 19.65 10.58
C SER A 237 6.82 18.70 11.09
N GLY A 238 6.55 17.38 11.10
CA GLY A 238 7.43 16.38 11.71
C GLY A 238 7.35 16.36 13.24
N GLU A 239 6.39 17.06 13.84
CA GLU A 239 6.16 17.02 15.29
C GLU A 239 5.67 15.64 15.75
N TYR A 240 4.82 14.97 14.93
CA TYR A 240 4.45 13.59 15.21
C TYR A 240 5.64 12.66 14.97
N PRO A 241 6.14 11.92 15.99
CA PRO A 241 7.43 11.22 15.89
C PRO A 241 7.47 10.11 14.84
N LEU A 242 6.31 9.55 14.45
CA LEU A 242 6.20 8.44 13.49
C LEU A 242 5.61 8.90 12.15
N SER A 243 5.98 10.12 11.73
CA SER A 243 5.62 10.69 10.43
C SER A 243 6.47 10.11 9.31
N ARG A 244 5.88 9.89 8.13
CA ARG A 244 6.59 9.41 6.94
C ARG A 244 5.91 9.85 5.65
N ASN A 245 6.68 9.81 4.55
CA ASN A 245 6.13 9.86 3.19
C ASN A 245 5.63 8.47 2.76
N LEU A 246 4.64 8.49 1.87
CA LEU A 246 4.24 7.38 1.03
C LEU A 246 4.69 7.67 -0.40
N PHE A 247 5.18 6.68 -1.09
CA PHE A 247 5.88 6.85 -2.36
C PHE A 247 5.27 6.01 -3.48
N PHE A 248 5.32 6.53 -4.69
CA PHE A 248 5.35 5.76 -5.92
C PHE A 248 6.79 5.70 -6.43
N TYR A 249 7.17 4.56 -6.99
CA TYR A 249 8.44 4.34 -7.66
C TYR A 249 8.21 3.82 -9.07
N THR A 250 8.97 4.35 -10.03
CA THR A 250 9.01 3.86 -11.42
C THR A 250 10.46 3.64 -11.85
N ILE A 251 10.66 2.83 -12.89
CA ILE A 251 11.97 2.74 -13.57
C ILE A 251 12.08 3.89 -14.57
N GLY A 252 13.02 4.79 -14.33
CA GLY A 252 13.14 6.02 -15.11
C GLY A 252 11.93 6.94 -14.95
N SER A 253 11.92 8.04 -15.70
CA SER A 253 10.82 9.00 -15.70
C SER A 253 9.55 8.37 -16.29
N PRO A 254 8.38 8.46 -15.60
CA PRO A 254 7.13 7.85 -16.06
C PRO A 254 6.68 8.43 -17.40
N GLN A 255 6.08 7.59 -18.25
CA GLN A 255 5.61 7.95 -19.59
C GLN A 255 4.17 7.45 -19.79
N GLY A 256 3.47 7.98 -20.81
CA GLY A 256 2.15 7.50 -21.23
C GLY A 256 1.13 7.49 -20.09
N ASP A 257 0.34 6.42 -19.99
CA ASP A 257 -0.72 6.27 -19.00
C ASP A 257 -0.19 6.23 -17.56
N VAL A 258 1.02 5.70 -17.36
CA VAL A 258 1.69 5.71 -16.04
C VAL A 258 1.93 7.14 -15.58
N LYS A 259 2.48 7.99 -16.47
CA LYS A 259 2.71 9.41 -16.17
C LYS A 259 1.39 10.13 -15.93
N ALA A 260 0.41 9.93 -16.79
CA ALA A 260 -0.89 10.59 -16.69
C ALA A 260 -1.60 10.26 -15.35
N PHE A 261 -1.54 8.99 -14.93
CA PHE A 261 -2.08 8.57 -13.65
C PHE A 261 -1.33 9.21 -12.47
N ILE A 262 0.00 9.21 -12.49
CA ILE A 262 0.81 9.83 -11.42
C ILE A 262 0.56 11.33 -11.35
N ASP A 263 0.52 12.02 -12.48
CA ASP A 263 0.23 13.46 -12.53
C ASP A 263 -1.16 13.77 -11.94
N TRP A 264 -2.16 12.92 -12.25
CA TRP A 264 -3.50 13.06 -11.69
C TRP A 264 -3.53 12.79 -10.18
N VAL A 265 -2.81 11.77 -9.69
CA VAL A 265 -2.66 11.50 -8.24
C VAL A 265 -2.09 12.72 -7.51
N LEU A 266 -1.14 13.42 -8.13
CA LEU A 266 -0.51 14.62 -7.59
C LEU A 266 -1.36 15.89 -7.77
N SER A 267 -2.43 15.83 -8.55
CA SER A 267 -3.36 16.94 -8.78
C SER A 267 -4.19 17.26 -7.54
N GLN A 268 -4.97 18.34 -7.62
CA GLN A 268 -5.90 18.70 -6.54
C GLN A 268 -6.94 17.61 -6.29
N GLU A 269 -7.44 16.99 -7.35
CA GLU A 269 -8.44 15.93 -7.29
C GLU A 269 -7.86 14.68 -6.60
N GLY A 270 -6.71 14.21 -7.03
CA GLY A 270 -6.02 13.08 -6.41
C GLY A 270 -5.70 13.32 -4.94
N GLN A 271 -5.28 14.53 -4.59
CA GLN A 271 -4.95 14.88 -3.20
C GLN A 271 -6.19 15.09 -2.31
N LYS A 272 -7.35 15.49 -2.84
CA LYS A 272 -8.64 15.45 -2.11
C LYS A 272 -9.04 14.01 -1.75
N ILE A 273 -8.79 13.06 -2.65
CA ILE A 273 -9.04 11.64 -2.38
C ILE A 273 -8.10 11.14 -1.28
N CYS A 274 -6.83 11.54 -1.29
CA CYS A 274 -5.88 11.23 -0.24
C CYS A 274 -6.44 11.64 1.14
N GLU A 275 -6.95 12.86 1.26
CA GLU A 275 -7.56 13.38 2.49
C GLU A 275 -8.85 12.63 2.85
N ALA A 276 -9.72 12.37 1.88
CA ALA A 276 -10.98 11.64 2.10
C ALA A 276 -10.77 10.20 2.57
N VAL A 277 -9.69 9.55 2.16
CA VAL A 277 -9.31 8.20 2.62
C VAL A 277 -8.72 8.23 4.04
N GLY A 278 -8.23 9.40 4.51
CA GLY A 278 -7.69 9.59 5.84
C GLY A 278 -6.16 9.67 5.91
N TYR A 279 -5.48 9.79 4.77
CA TYR A 279 -4.08 10.16 4.68
C TYR A 279 -3.93 11.68 4.55
N TYR A 280 -2.70 12.17 4.55
CA TYR A 280 -2.45 13.60 4.50
C TYR A 280 -1.85 13.98 3.14
N PRO A 281 -2.43 15.02 2.49
CA PRO A 281 -1.92 15.51 1.21
C PRO A 281 -0.49 16.03 1.32
N ILE A 282 0.31 15.81 0.28
CA ILE A 282 1.59 16.48 0.14
C ILE A 282 1.37 17.97 -0.17
N ALA A 283 2.37 18.80 0.15
CA ALA A 283 2.34 20.20 -0.26
C ALA A 283 2.43 20.29 -1.79
N ARG A 284 1.64 21.18 -2.41
CA ARG A 284 1.77 21.48 -3.84
C ARG A 284 3.19 22.02 -4.09
N ARG A 285 3.84 21.47 -5.09
CA ARG A 285 5.05 22.05 -5.68
C ARG A 285 4.68 23.20 -6.60
#